data_2ce16d12f41c6d65f2065fcabe9bf079
#
_entry.id   2ce16d12f41c6d65f2065fcabe9bf079
#
_cell.length_a   1.000
_cell.length_b   1.000
_cell.length_c   1.000
_cell.angle_alpha   90.00
_cell.angle_beta   90.00
_cell.angle_gamma   90.00
#
_symmetry.space_group_name_H-M   'P 1'
#
loop_
_entity.id
_entity.type
_entity.pdbx_description
1 polymer ?
#
loop_
_entity_poly.entity_id
_entity_poly.type
_entity_poly.pdbx_seq_one_letter_code
_entity_poly.pdbx_strand_id
1 'polypeptide(L)'
;VDSGATRRRPLALVAVLTGAVLLAFAAPGTAQAATACAGREVRTLSFATGTVHVHKRDGYVCALTVARKPGPKRPMSVTVQARGNRPVTDKGRYSRHAGPVTVHAGHRCVRVAGSVGSKSVHTDWILC
;
A
#
# COMPACT_ATOMS: atom_id res chain seq x y z
N VAL A 1 -80.08 -12.28 32.43
CA VAL A 1 -78.86 -11.58 32.79
C VAL A 1 -77.75 -12.01 31.90
N ASP A 2 -77.48 -11.22 30.99
CA ASP A 2 -76.50 -11.54 30.05
C ASP A 2 -75.20 -10.82 30.33
N SER A 3 -74.29 -11.56 30.84
CA SER A 3 -72.95 -11.09 30.97
C SER A 3 -72.29 -11.17 29.63
N GLY A 4 -72.43 -10.14 28.89
CA GLY A 4 -71.70 -9.97 27.70
C GLY A 4 -70.22 -10.02 27.98
N ALA A 5 -69.67 -11.16 27.85
CA ALA A 5 -68.25 -11.32 27.87
C ALA A 5 -67.69 -10.67 26.60
N THR A 6 -67.40 -9.46 26.68
CA THR A 6 -66.62 -8.79 25.68
C THR A 6 -65.22 -9.40 25.70
N ARG A 7 -65.04 -10.35 24.90
CA ARG A 7 -63.70 -10.82 24.65
C ARG A 7 -62.91 -9.73 23.93
N ARG A 8 -62.24 -9.02 24.72
CA ARG A 8 -61.18 -8.18 24.21
C ARG A 8 -60.05 -9.10 23.79
N ARG A 9 -59.94 -9.31 22.55
CA ARG A 9 -58.76 -9.94 22.03
C ARG A 9 -57.64 -8.93 22.14
N PRO A 10 -56.59 -9.24 22.80
CA PRO A 10 -55.41 -8.42 22.69
C PRO A 10 -54.92 -8.56 21.24
N LEU A 11 -54.93 -7.47 20.56
CA LEU A 11 -54.20 -7.35 19.34
C LEU A 11 -52.74 -7.49 19.70
N ALA A 12 -52.23 -8.66 19.42
CA ALA A 12 -50.79 -8.83 19.45
C ALA A 12 -50.22 -7.98 18.34
N LEU A 13 -49.72 -6.85 18.70
CA LEU A 13 -48.86 -6.05 17.84
C LEU A 13 -47.60 -6.87 17.64
N VAL A 14 -47.57 -7.56 16.56
CA VAL A 14 -46.31 -8.09 16.07
C VAL A 14 -45.54 -6.91 15.55
N ALA A 15 -44.72 -6.37 16.39
CA ALA A 15 -43.69 -5.45 15.95
C ALA A 15 -42.68 -6.27 15.18
N VAL A 16 -42.81 -6.26 13.88
CA VAL A 16 -41.76 -6.74 13.01
C VAL A 16 -40.66 -5.71 13.08
N LEU A 17 -39.73 -5.96 13.93
CA LEU A 17 -38.44 -5.29 13.90
C LEU A 17 -37.70 -5.84 12.67
N THR A 18 -37.91 -5.21 11.55
CA THR A 18 -36.97 -5.33 10.45
C THR A 18 -35.72 -4.61 10.87
N GLY A 19 -34.84 -5.34 11.51
CA GLY A 19 -33.49 -4.88 11.73
C GLY A 19 -32.84 -4.74 10.36
N ALA A 20 -32.77 -3.52 9.88
CA ALA A 20 -31.90 -3.22 8.78
C ALA A 20 -30.49 -3.42 9.29
N VAL A 21 -29.93 -4.57 9.00
CA VAL A 21 -28.50 -4.79 9.18
C VAL A 21 -27.82 -3.96 8.12
N LEU A 22 -27.43 -2.77 8.50
CA LEU A 22 -26.50 -1.97 7.73
C LEU A 22 -25.15 -2.65 7.85
N LEU A 23 -24.89 -3.52 6.91
CA LEU A 23 -23.53 -4.01 6.67
C LEU A 23 -22.74 -2.83 6.14
N ALA A 24 -22.12 -2.13 7.04
CA ALA A 24 -21.09 -1.19 6.67
C ALA A 24 -19.92 -2.00 6.12
N PHE A 25 -19.87 -2.14 4.82
CA PHE A 25 -18.67 -2.61 4.16
C PHE A 25 -17.63 -1.51 4.25
N ALA A 26 -16.81 -1.57 5.30
CA ALA A 26 -15.57 -0.85 5.27
C ALA A 26 -14.77 -1.42 4.10
N ALA A 27 -14.59 -0.63 3.06
CA ALA A 27 -13.76 -1.02 1.93
C ALA A 27 -12.32 -1.19 2.42
N PRO A 28 -11.75 -2.41 2.47
CA PRO A 28 -10.40 -2.61 3.00
C PRO A 28 -9.32 -2.20 2.01
N GLY A 29 -9.67 -1.60 0.87
CA GLY A 29 -8.74 -1.36 -0.22
C GLY A 29 -7.76 -0.20 -0.03
N THR A 30 -8.00 0.74 0.90
CA THR A 30 -7.18 1.95 1.00
C THR A 30 -5.84 1.74 1.69
N ALA A 31 -5.73 0.78 2.60
CA ALA A 31 -4.48 0.52 3.32
C ALA A 31 -3.44 -0.22 2.46
N GLN A 32 -3.86 -0.94 1.43
CA GLN A 32 -2.96 -1.73 0.58
C GLN A 32 -2.34 -0.91 -0.55
N ALA A 33 -2.98 0.19 -0.97
CA ALA A 33 -2.46 1.06 -2.02
C ALA A 33 -1.14 1.74 -1.64
N ALA A 34 -0.86 1.90 -0.34
CA ALA A 34 0.36 2.53 0.16
C ALA A 34 1.61 1.63 0.11
N THR A 35 1.46 0.33 -0.16
CA THR A 35 2.56 -0.65 -0.14
C THR A 35 3.07 -1.02 -1.54
N ALA A 36 2.50 -0.45 -2.58
CA ALA A 36 2.85 -0.73 -3.96
C ALA A 36 3.11 0.57 -4.74
N CYS A 37 4.00 0.50 -5.70
CA CYS A 37 4.21 1.58 -6.64
C CYS A 37 3.09 1.65 -7.67
N ALA A 38 2.60 2.85 -7.94
CA ALA A 38 1.70 3.09 -9.06
C ALA A 38 2.47 3.08 -10.39
N GLY A 39 1.77 2.71 -11.45
CA GLY A 39 2.30 2.76 -12.79
C GLY A 39 2.91 1.44 -13.28
N ARG A 40 3.58 1.55 -14.41
CA ARG A 40 4.21 0.42 -15.08
C ARG A 40 5.62 0.20 -14.56
N GLU A 41 5.97 -1.06 -14.30
CA GLU A 41 7.35 -1.41 -13.99
C GLU A 41 8.26 -1.19 -15.21
N VAL A 42 9.31 -0.41 -15.02
CA VAL A 42 10.25 -0.04 -16.09
C VAL A 42 11.66 -0.56 -15.83
N ARG A 43 11.99 -0.92 -14.61
CA ARG A 43 13.27 -1.53 -14.23
C ARG A 43 13.09 -2.45 -13.03
N THR A 44 13.89 -3.49 -13.02
CA THR A 44 14.04 -4.42 -11.89
C THR A 44 15.52 -4.56 -11.61
N LEU A 45 15.93 -4.29 -10.37
CA LEU A 45 17.32 -4.35 -9.96
C LEU A 45 17.45 -5.44 -8.91
N SER A 46 17.99 -6.58 -9.30
CA SER A 46 18.20 -7.70 -8.36
C SER A 46 19.57 -7.62 -7.71
N PHE A 47 19.64 -7.99 -6.46
CA PHE A 47 20.87 -8.13 -5.68
C PHE A 47 20.75 -9.28 -4.70
N ALA A 48 21.81 -9.61 -3.97
CA ALA A 48 21.90 -10.84 -3.19
C ALA A 48 20.74 -11.04 -2.21
N THR A 49 20.24 -9.99 -1.57
CA THR A 49 19.22 -10.08 -0.51
C THR A 49 17.87 -9.50 -0.87
N GLY A 50 17.73 -8.94 -2.07
CA GLY A 50 16.47 -8.33 -2.46
C GLY A 50 16.39 -7.89 -3.91
N THR A 51 15.33 -7.16 -4.18
CA THR A 51 15.04 -6.60 -5.51
C THR A 51 14.46 -5.20 -5.35
N VAL A 52 14.91 -4.28 -6.18
CA VAL A 52 14.29 -2.95 -6.31
C VAL A 52 13.42 -2.94 -7.55
N HIS A 53 12.15 -2.64 -7.37
CA HIS A 53 11.19 -2.45 -8.46
C HIS A 53 11.02 -0.96 -8.71
N VAL A 54 11.16 -0.54 -9.96
CA VAL A 54 11.02 0.85 -10.38
C VAL A 54 9.85 0.97 -11.33
N HIS A 55 8.91 1.84 -11.00
CA HIS A 55 7.70 2.08 -11.77
C HIS A 55 7.64 3.53 -12.25
N LYS A 56 6.97 3.74 -13.36
CA LYS A 56 6.78 5.08 -13.93
C LYS A 56 5.31 5.30 -14.29
N ARG A 57 4.82 6.49 -13.93
CA ARG A 57 3.48 6.93 -14.30
C ARG A 57 3.43 8.47 -14.35
N ASP A 58 3.03 9.02 -15.50
CA ASP A 58 2.76 10.44 -15.67
C ASP A 58 3.88 11.37 -15.17
N GLY A 59 5.13 11.05 -15.47
CA GLY A 59 6.29 11.80 -15.03
C GLY A 59 6.73 11.52 -13.60
N TYR A 60 6.04 10.67 -12.87
CA TYR A 60 6.45 10.20 -11.54
C TYR A 60 7.21 8.89 -11.64
N VAL A 61 8.24 8.77 -10.83
CA VAL A 61 9.03 7.54 -10.67
C VAL A 61 8.90 7.07 -9.23
N CYS A 62 8.50 5.82 -9.08
CA CYS A 62 8.33 5.16 -7.79
C CYS A 62 9.25 3.96 -7.68
N ALA A 63 9.89 3.78 -6.55
CA ALA A 63 10.72 2.62 -6.27
C ALA A 63 10.33 1.93 -4.96
N LEU A 64 10.49 0.63 -4.95
CA LEU A 64 10.18 -0.24 -3.82
C LEU A 64 11.29 -1.28 -3.71
N THR A 65 11.92 -1.40 -2.55
CA THR A 65 12.86 -2.48 -2.24
C THR A 65 12.12 -3.61 -1.54
N VAL A 66 12.21 -4.80 -2.10
CA VAL A 66 11.58 -6.02 -1.55
C VAL A 66 12.65 -7.00 -1.12
N ALA A 67 12.56 -7.48 0.12
CA ALA A 67 13.44 -8.52 0.60
C ALA A 67 13.18 -9.84 -0.13
N ARG A 68 14.24 -10.53 -0.52
CA ARG A 68 14.12 -11.85 -1.15
C ARG A 68 13.48 -12.88 -0.23
N LYS A 69 13.83 -12.82 1.05
CA LYS A 69 13.26 -13.67 2.10
C LYS A 69 12.72 -12.79 3.21
N PRO A 70 11.41 -12.61 3.32
CA PRO A 70 10.81 -11.97 4.48
C PRO A 70 11.21 -12.70 5.77
N GLY A 71 11.39 -11.95 6.83
CA GLY A 71 11.83 -12.51 8.10
C GLY A 71 11.89 -11.44 9.19
N PRO A 72 12.79 -11.61 10.19
CA PRO A 72 12.98 -10.61 11.23
C PRO A 72 13.28 -9.24 10.63
N LYS A 73 12.89 -8.19 11.32
CA LYS A 73 13.19 -6.81 10.91
C LYS A 73 14.70 -6.62 10.78
N ARG A 74 15.11 -5.98 9.72
CA ARG A 74 16.49 -5.65 9.41
C ARG A 74 16.59 -4.31 8.71
N PRO A 75 17.75 -3.67 8.68
CA PRO A 75 17.94 -2.43 7.94
C PRO A 75 17.57 -2.63 6.48
N MET A 76 16.67 -1.80 5.98
CA MET A 76 16.28 -1.76 4.59
C MET A 76 16.13 -0.32 4.14
N SER A 77 16.38 -0.06 2.87
CA SER A 77 16.21 1.27 2.31
C SER A 77 15.82 1.23 0.84
N VAL A 78 15.22 2.30 0.40
CA VAL A 78 15.03 2.63 -1.01
C VAL A 78 15.21 4.13 -1.20
N THR A 79 15.88 4.51 -2.27
CA THR A 79 16.18 5.90 -2.59
C THR A 79 15.88 6.16 -4.05
N VAL A 80 15.24 7.28 -4.34
CA VAL A 80 15.05 7.79 -5.70
C VAL A 80 15.48 9.25 -5.73
N GLN A 81 16.28 9.60 -6.73
CA GLN A 81 16.70 10.97 -6.96
C GLN A 81 16.40 11.36 -8.41
N ALA A 82 15.61 12.39 -8.60
CA ALA A 82 15.51 13.07 -9.89
C ALA A 82 16.70 14.01 -10.05
N ARG A 83 17.33 14.00 -11.23
CA ARG A 83 18.49 14.83 -11.51
C ARG A 83 18.18 16.31 -11.25
N GLY A 84 19.05 16.97 -10.50
CA GLY A 84 18.86 18.36 -10.06
C GLY A 84 18.10 18.52 -8.75
N ASN A 85 17.52 17.45 -8.22
CA ASN A 85 16.82 17.47 -6.93
C ASN A 85 17.58 16.65 -5.87
N ARG A 86 17.16 16.82 -4.63
CA ARG A 86 17.69 15.99 -3.53
C ARG A 86 17.11 14.56 -3.61
N PRO A 87 17.88 13.55 -3.17
CA PRO A 87 17.36 12.21 -3.03
C PRO A 87 16.20 12.15 -2.03
N VAL A 88 15.22 11.30 -2.32
CA VAL A 88 14.16 10.96 -1.38
C VAL A 88 14.36 9.51 -0.96
N THR A 89 14.41 9.27 0.34
CA THR A 89 14.77 7.97 0.90
C THR A 89 13.76 7.53 1.95
N ASP A 90 13.39 6.25 1.89
CA ASP A 90 12.80 5.55 3.02
C ASP A 90 13.84 4.56 3.56
N LYS A 91 14.21 4.74 4.82
CA LYS A 91 15.21 3.91 5.50
C LYS A 91 14.72 3.58 6.90
N GLY A 92 14.75 2.31 7.21
CA GLY A 92 14.29 1.83 8.52
C GLY A 92 14.56 0.35 8.71
N ARG A 93 13.94 -0.20 9.73
CA ARG A 93 13.98 -1.64 9.99
C ARG A 93 12.67 -2.25 9.56
N TYR A 94 12.73 -3.08 8.54
CA TYR A 94 11.57 -3.69 7.93
C TYR A 94 11.77 -5.18 7.75
N SER A 95 10.67 -5.91 7.68
CA SER A 95 10.67 -7.36 7.49
C SER A 95 10.50 -7.78 6.03
N ARG A 96 9.84 -6.96 5.22
CA ARG A 96 9.45 -7.33 3.84
C ARG A 96 9.90 -6.34 2.79
N HIS A 97 9.66 -5.05 3.01
CA HIS A 97 9.95 -4.02 2.01
C HIS A 97 10.24 -2.68 2.65
N ALA A 98 10.97 -1.86 1.93
CA ALA A 98 11.16 -0.44 2.17
C ALA A 98 10.53 0.35 1.01
N GLY A 99 9.94 1.49 1.32
CA GLY A 99 9.15 2.27 0.37
C GLY A 99 7.67 1.85 0.38
N PRO A 100 6.93 2.27 -0.64
CA PRO A 100 7.38 2.95 -1.85
C PRO A 100 7.84 4.40 -1.63
N VAL A 101 8.74 4.86 -2.50
CA VAL A 101 9.18 6.25 -2.58
C VAL A 101 8.88 6.75 -3.98
N THR A 102 8.21 7.89 -4.07
CA THR A 102 7.79 8.48 -5.34
C THR A 102 8.32 9.89 -5.48
N VAL A 103 8.90 10.20 -6.64
CA VAL A 103 9.38 11.53 -6.99
C VAL A 103 8.83 11.96 -8.34
N HIS A 104 8.64 13.26 -8.55
CA HIS A 104 8.35 13.81 -9.86
C HIS A 104 9.67 14.04 -10.60
N ALA A 105 9.87 13.30 -11.66
CA ALA A 105 11.07 13.42 -12.49
C ALA A 105 10.80 14.07 -13.87
N GLY A 106 9.55 14.03 -14.34
CA GLY A 106 9.22 14.46 -15.70
C GLY A 106 10.03 13.65 -16.71
N HIS A 107 10.80 14.34 -17.54
CA HIS A 107 11.73 13.73 -18.50
C HIS A 107 13.18 13.68 -18.01
N ARG A 108 13.43 14.01 -16.75
CA ARG A 108 14.78 13.99 -16.17
C ARG A 108 15.22 12.57 -15.86
N CYS A 109 16.52 12.35 -15.93
CA CYS A 109 17.11 11.10 -15.46
C CYS A 109 16.89 10.92 -13.96
N VAL A 110 16.91 9.69 -13.51
CA VAL A 110 16.81 9.33 -12.10
C VAL A 110 17.95 8.40 -11.69
N ARG A 111 18.32 8.46 -10.42
CA ARG A 111 19.13 7.44 -9.74
C ARG A 111 18.26 6.70 -8.75
N VAL A 112 18.45 5.40 -8.68
CA VAL A 112 17.71 4.53 -7.77
C VAL A 112 18.69 3.67 -7.00
N ALA A 113 18.43 3.49 -5.71
CA ALA A 113 19.20 2.63 -4.85
C ALA A 113 18.28 1.89 -3.88
N GLY A 114 18.71 0.73 -3.45
CA GLY A 114 18.02 -0.04 -2.43
C GLY A 114 18.97 -0.93 -1.65
N SER A 115 18.61 -1.26 -0.44
CA SER A 115 19.38 -2.15 0.41
C SER A 115 18.49 -3.05 1.26
N VAL A 116 19.01 -4.24 1.56
CA VAL A 116 18.43 -5.19 2.51
C VAL A 116 19.59 -5.77 3.32
N GLY A 117 19.64 -5.46 4.61
CA GLY A 117 20.76 -5.84 5.46
C GLY A 117 22.04 -5.14 4.99
N SER A 118 23.09 -5.92 4.78
CA SER A 118 24.41 -5.42 4.36
C SER A 118 24.59 -5.35 2.83
N LYS A 119 23.61 -5.80 2.06
CA LYS A 119 23.69 -5.82 0.61
C LYS A 119 22.85 -4.71 0.00
N SER A 120 23.29 -4.20 -1.14
CA SER A 120 22.66 -3.08 -1.81
C SER A 120 22.83 -3.14 -3.31
N VAL A 121 22.06 -2.32 -4.01
CA VAL A 121 22.17 -2.06 -5.44
C VAL A 121 21.92 -0.58 -5.69
N HIS A 122 22.54 -0.03 -6.70
CA HIS A 122 22.28 1.32 -7.16
C HIS A 122 22.46 1.43 -8.67
N THR A 123 21.85 2.45 -9.25
CA THR A 123 22.01 2.77 -10.66
C THR A 123 22.83 4.06 -10.81
N ASP A 124 23.37 4.24 -12.01
CA ASP A 124 23.72 5.57 -12.51
C ASP A 124 22.44 6.31 -12.92
N TRP A 125 22.57 7.39 -13.70
CA TRP A 125 21.43 8.10 -14.24
C TRP A 125 20.73 7.26 -15.30
N ILE A 126 19.46 6.92 -15.07
CA ILE A 126 18.61 6.12 -15.94
C ILE A 126 17.29 6.81 -16.22
N LEU A 127 16.51 6.26 -17.14
CA LEU A 127 15.19 6.77 -17.53
C LEU A 127 15.22 8.25 -17.96
N CYS A 128 16.23 8.60 -18.69
CA CYS A 128 16.42 9.96 -19.21
C CYS A 128 15.42 10.33 -20.30
#